data_a1b8282890afa46a3998b8e30fc1ee26
#
_entry.id   a1b8282890afa46a3998b8e30fc1ee26
#
_cell.length_a   1.000
_cell.length_b   1.000
_cell.length_c   1.000
_cell.angle_alpha   90.00
_cell.angle_beta   90.00
_cell.angle_gamma   90.00
#
_symmetry.space_group_name_H-M   'P 1'
#
loop_
_entity.id
_entity.type
_entity.pdbx_description
1 polymer ?
#
loop_
_entity_poly.entity_id
_entity_poly.type
_entity_poly.pdbx_seq_one_letter_code
_entity_poly.pdbx_strand_id
1 'polypeptide(L)'
;MSTGINAINEAVKEASAFTRPLFNELGKVIIGQSYLTERLVIGLLANGHVLLEGVPGLAKTLSVKSLANCIRVKFSRLQFTPDMLPADVIGTQIYNPQSGGFSTRKGPIFANLILADEINRAPAKVQSALLEAMQEKQVTIGDQTFKLEEPFLVLATQNPIEQEGTYPLPEAQVDRFMLKLKIGYPARGEERQILDLMARTSGTPTTSAVVDPKDILKAREVINDIYIDDKVKEYIVDLVCATREPEQYKIQVKDFIQLGASPRATINLALAAKAYAFLKGRGYVTPQDVKSIGMDVLRHRVAITYEAEAEDKTSEIIIQKIFDELPVP
;
A
#
# COMPACT_ATOMS: atom_id res chain seq x y z
N MET A 1 24.61 11.54 -20.64
CA MET A 1 23.91 10.79 -19.59
C MET A 1 24.28 11.23 -18.16
N SER A 2 25.56 11.45 -17.80
CA SER A 2 25.95 11.86 -16.44
C SER A 2 25.36 13.18 -15.93
N THR A 3 25.24 14.19 -16.82
CA THR A 3 24.68 15.51 -16.45
C THR A 3 23.19 15.45 -16.10
N GLY A 4 22.41 14.58 -16.75
CA GLY A 4 20.98 14.39 -16.46
C GLY A 4 20.74 13.69 -15.11
N ILE A 5 21.50 12.65 -14.79
CA ILE A 5 21.38 11.90 -13.52
C ILE A 5 21.77 12.79 -12.34
N ASN A 6 22.77 13.65 -12.47
CA ASN A 6 23.18 14.58 -11.41
C ASN A 6 22.07 15.61 -11.12
N ALA A 7 21.41 16.14 -12.15
CA ALA A 7 20.27 17.06 -11.98
C ALA A 7 19.09 16.36 -11.28
N ILE A 8 18.79 15.12 -11.65
CA ILE A 8 17.76 14.33 -10.98
C ILE A 8 18.13 14.03 -9.51
N ASN A 9 19.41 13.71 -9.22
CA ASN A 9 19.86 13.51 -7.85
C ASN A 9 19.68 14.76 -6.98
N GLU A 10 20.01 15.94 -7.50
CA GLU A 10 19.80 17.20 -6.75
C GLU A 10 18.30 17.47 -6.54
N ALA A 11 17.46 17.27 -7.56
CA ALA A 11 16.01 17.40 -7.43
C ALA A 11 15.44 16.42 -6.39
N VAL A 12 15.94 15.17 -6.36
CA VAL A 12 15.54 14.17 -5.37
C VAL A 12 15.97 14.59 -3.97
N LYS A 13 17.20 15.08 -3.77
CA LYS A 13 17.68 15.54 -2.46
C LYS A 13 16.82 16.68 -1.91
N GLU A 14 16.48 17.65 -2.76
CA GLU A 14 15.61 18.77 -2.38
C GLU A 14 14.19 18.28 -2.05
N ALA A 15 13.57 17.54 -2.97
CA ALA A 15 12.19 17.08 -2.82
C ALA A 15 12.03 16.06 -1.68
N SER A 16 13.07 15.27 -1.34
CA SER A 16 13.04 14.27 -0.27
C SER A 16 13.37 14.84 1.12
N ALA A 17 13.71 16.12 1.24
CA ALA A 17 14.12 16.74 2.51
C ALA A 17 13.09 16.56 3.65
N PHE A 18 11.80 16.48 3.32
CA PHE A 18 10.74 16.28 4.29
C PHE A 18 10.69 14.85 4.86
N THR A 19 11.29 13.85 4.21
CA THR A 19 11.17 12.44 4.60
C THR A 19 11.80 12.17 5.97
N ARG A 20 12.97 12.75 6.24
CA ARG A 20 13.65 12.60 7.54
C ARG A 20 12.84 13.21 8.71
N PRO A 21 12.34 14.45 8.65
CA PRO A 21 11.39 14.97 9.64
C PRO A 21 10.14 14.11 9.81
N LEU A 22 9.58 13.59 8.70
CA LEU A 22 8.40 12.73 8.73
C LEU A 22 8.65 11.43 9.52
N PHE A 23 9.72 10.69 9.20
CA PHE A 23 10.04 9.45 9.91
C PHE A 23 10.43 9.70 11.37
N ASN A 24 11.12 10.79 11.67
CA ASN A 24 11.43 11.17 13.05
C ASN A 24 10.15 11.44 13.85
N GLU A 25 9.17 12.12 13.26
CA GLU A 25 7.91 12.42 13.91
C GLU A 25 7.07 11.15 14.12
N LEU A 26 6.98 10.28 13.11
CA LEU A 26 6.32 8.98 13.22
C LEU A 26 6.96 8.11 14.31
N GLY A 27 8.28 8.09 14.39
CA GLY A 27 9.04 7.32 15.38
C GLY A 27 8.81 7.73 16.84
N LYS A 28 8.25 8.91 17.11
CA LYS A 28 7.84 9.31 18.47
C LYS A 28 6.65 8.53 19.00
N VAL A 29 5.84 7.97 18.09
CA VAL A 29 4.56 7.32 18.40
C VAL A 29 4.54 5.86 17.99
N ILE A 30 5.18 5.54 16.85
CA ILE A 30 5.20 4.20 16.27
C ILE A 30 6.53 3.52 16.58
N ILE A 31 6.49 2.52 17.46
CA ILE A 31 7.66 1.75 17.87
C ILE A 31 7.60 0.38 17.22
N GLY A 32 8.73 -0.12 16.69
CA GLY A 32 8.85 -1.47 16.14
C GLY A 32 8.15 -1.73 14.80
N GLN A 33 7.63 -0.68 14.15
CA GLN A 33 6.88 -0.81 12.89
C GLN A 33 7.50 0.07 11.78
N SER A 34 8.83 0.16 11.74
CA SER A 34 9.56 0.93 10.72
C SER A 34 9.29 0.44 9.31
N TYR A 35 9.18 -0.89 9.12
CA TYR A 35 8.79 -1.51 7.86
C TYR A 35 7.41 -1.03 7.39
N LEU A 36 6.39 -1.08 8.25
CA LEU A 36 5.04 -0.62 7.92
C LEU A 36 5.05 0.86 7.53
N THR A 37 5.69 1.72 8.33
CA THR A 37 5.72 3.15 8.07
C THR A 37 6.45 3.50 6.79
N GLU A 38 7.59 2.84 6.48
CA GLU A 38 8.31 3.00 5.22
C GLU A 38 7.42 2.61 4.03
N ARG A 39 6.75 1.45 4.09
CA ARG A 39 5.88 0.97 3.01
C ARG A 39 4.62 1.82 2.82
N LEU A 40 4.06 2.38 3.88
CA LEU A 40 2.95 3.35 3.78
C LEU A 40 3.39 4.62 3.04
N VAL A 41 4.58 5.12 3.36
CA VAL A 41 5.13 6.31 2.66
C VAL A 41 5.44 5.98 1.20
N ILE A 42 5.97 4.80 0.89
CA ILE A 42 6.17 4.34 -0.50
C ILE A 42 4.83 4.28 -1.24
N GLY A 43 3.79 3.68 -0.66
CA GLY A 43 2.45 3.64 -1.25
C GLY A 43 1.91 5.04 -1.52
N LEU A 44 2.08 5.96 -0.58
CA LEU A 44 1.65 7.35 -0.71
C LEU A 44 2.39 8.09 -1.84
N LEU A 45 3.71 7.93 -1.91
CA LEU A 45 4.58 8.55 -2.91
C LEU A 45 4.38 7.95 -4.31
N ALA A 46 4.24 6.64 -4.40
CA ALA A 46 3.99 5.93 -5.64
C ALA A 46 2.52 5.99 -6.10
N ASN A 47 1.66 6.72 -5.36
CA ASN A 47 0.23 6.84 -5.66
C ASN A 47 -0.51 5.50 -5.72
N GLY A 48 -0.09 4.53 -4.88
CA GLY A 48 -0.63 3.19 -4.79
C GLY A 48 -1.31 2.93 -3.44
N HIS A 49 -2.15 1.91 -3.38
CA HIS A 49 -2.85 1.49 -2.17
C HIS A 49 -2.17 0.28 -1.53
N VAL A 50 -2.39 0.07 -0.24
CA VAL A 50 -1.70 -0.94 0.55
C VAL A 50 -2.73 -1.90 1.16
N LEU A 51 -2.49 -3.20 1.01
CA LEU A 51 -3.20 -4.25 1.72
C LEU A 51 -2.32 -4.75 2.87
N LEU A 52 -2.87 -4.84 4.05
CA LEU A 52 -2.16 -5.27 5.23
C LEU A 52 -2.77 -6.55 5.80
N GLU A 53 -1.98 -7.59 5.86
CA GLU A 53 -2.30 -8.83 6.55
C GLU A 53 -1.58 -8.87 7.89
N GLY A 54 -2.32 -9.10 8.96
CA GLY A 54 -1.74 -9.20 10.29
C GLY A 54 -2.81 -9.23 11.38
N VAL A 55 -2.42 -9.79 12.52
CA VAL A 55 -3.29 -9.92 13.70
C VAL A 55 -3.75 -8.56 14.23
N PRO A 56 -4.85 -8.48 14.97
CA PRO A 56 -5.27 -7.26 15.63
C PRO A 56 -4.24 -6.78 16.66
N GLY A 57 -4.27 -5.50 17.00
CA GLY A 57 -3.39 -4.92 18.04
C GLY A 57 -2.02 -4.43 17.59
N LEU A 58 -1.67 -4.53 16.30
CA LEU A 58 -0.35 -4.14 15.77
C LEU A 58 -0.25 -2.66 15.33
N ALA A 59 -0.90 -1.76 16.03
CA ALA A 59 -0.86 -0.30 15.81
C ALA A 59 -1.22 0.17 14.38
N LYS A 60 -1.97 -0.62 13.59
CA LYS A 60 -2.39 -0.29 12.21
C LYS A 60 -3.09 1.07 12.14
N THR A 61 -4.12 1.25 12.96
CA THR A 61 -4.89 2.51 13.03
C THR A 61 -4.00 3.69 13.46
N LEU A 62 -3.14 3.44 14.45
CA LEU A 62 -2.23 4.46 14.97
C LEU A 62 -1.25 4.91 13.89
N SER A 63 -0.70 3.99 13.10
CA SER A 63 0.25 4.30 12.01
C SER A 63 -0.36 5.18 10.94
N VAL A 64 -1.56 4.84 10.43
CA VAL A 64 -2.22 5.63 9.38
C VAL A 64 -2.67 6.99 9.91
N LYS A 65 -3.24 7.03 11.12
CA LYS A 65 -3.67 8.27 11.77
C LYS A 65 -2.47 9.20 12.02
N SER A 66 -1.36 8.66 12.52
CA SER A 66 -0.14 9.43 12.75
C SER A 66 0.45 9.97 11.45
N LEU A 67 0.47 9.17 10.37
CA LEU A 67 0.89 9.61 9.05
C LEU A 67 0.01 10.76 8.53
N ALA A 68 -1.31 10.64 8.66
CA ALA A 68 -2.25 11.69 8.26
C ALA A 68 -2.02 13.00 9.03
N ASN A 69 -1.79 12.91 10.34
CA ASN A 69 -1.48 14.07 11.17
C ASN A 69 -0.17 14.72 10.74
N CYS A 70 0.89 13.92 10.48
CA CYS A 70 2.20 14.44 10.03
C CYS A 70 2.10 15.24 8.73
N ILE A 71 1.19 14.83 7.82
CA ILE A 71 1.01 15.44 6.48
C ILE A 71 -0.09 16.52 6.50
N ARG A 72 -0.83 16.67 7.59
CA ARG A 72 -1.97 17.59 7.72
C ARG A 72 -3.09 17.30 6.72
N VAL A 73 -3.47 16.04 6.59
CA VAL A 73 -4.56 15.59 5.71
C VAL A 73 -5.68 14.91 6.50
N LYS A 74 -6.85 14.81 5.87
CA LYS A 74 -8.01 14.19 6.48
C LYS A 74 -7.83 12.67 6.55
N PHE A 75 -8.02 12.12 7.75
CA PHE A 75 -8.05 10.68 8.02
C PHE A 75 -9.49 10.20 8.22
N SER A 76 -9.79 9.01 7.71
CA SER A 76 -11.05 8.30 7.98
C SER A 76 -10.76 6.83 8.28
N ARG A 77 -11.45 6.28 9.26
CA ARG A 77 -11.47 4.84 9.54
C ARG A 77 -12.85 4.28 9.17
N LEU A 78 -12.84 3.23 8.39
CA LEU A 78 -13.99 2.43 7.99
C LEU A 78 -13.82 1.04 8.59
N GLN A 79 -14.66 0.68 9.56
CA GLN A 79 -14.73 -0.68 10.08
C GLN A 79 -15.74 -1.44 9.23
N PHE A 80 -15.29 -2.45 8.50
CA PHE A 80 -16.18 -3.23 7.63
C PHE A 80 -16.93 -4.30 8.42
N THR A 81 -18.23 -4.45 8.13
CA THR A 81 -19.15 -5.40 8.76
C THR A 81 -20.04 -6.06 7.70
N PRO A 82 -20.63 -7.25 7.99
CA PRO A 82 -21.46 -7.97 7.02
C PRO A 82 -22.74 -7.25 6.60
N ASP A 83 -23.24 -6.33 7.41
CA ASP A 83 -24.47 -5.58 7.19
C ASP A 83 -24.28 -4.25 6.45
N MET A 84 -23.03 -3.87 6.12
CA MET A 84 -22.74 -2.64 5.39
C MET A 84 -23.32 -2.62 3.99
N LEU A 85 -23.71 -1.41 3.56
CA LEU A 85 -24.13 -1.09 2.20
C LEU A 85 -23.05 -0.22 1.50
N PRO A 86 -22.98 -0.22 0.17
CA PRO A 86 -22.10 0.70 -0.57
C PRO A 86 -22.28 2.17 -0.18
N ALA A 87 -23.52 2.59 0.11
CA ALA A 87 -23.84 3.94 0.54
C ALA A 87 -23.15 4.36 1.86
N ASP A 88 -22.85 3.40 2.74
CA ASP A 88 -22.14 3.68 4.01
C ASP A 88 -20.67 4.07 3.76
N VAL A 89 -20.11 3.63 2.63
CA VAL A 89 -18.74 3.96 2.20
C VAL A 89 -18.70 5.23 1.37
N ILE A 90 -19.51 5.28 0.30
CA ILE A 90 -19.46 6.34 -0.71
C ILE A 90 -20.38 7.52 -0.41
N GLY A 91 -21.45 7.30 0.35
CA GLY A 91 -22.49 8.29 0.62
C GLY A 91 -23.75 8.05 -0.21
N THR A 92 -24.73 8.92 -0.01
CA THR A 92 -26.06 8.78 -0.62
C THR A 92 -26.70 10.14 -0.89
N GLN A 93 -27.76 10.14 -1.69
CA GLN A 93 -28.66 11.28 -1.82
C GLN A 93 -29.74 11.19 -0.75
N ILE A 94 -30.00 12.31 -0.09
CA ILE A 94 -31.06 12.46 0.91
C ILE A 94 -32.12 13.40 0.35
N TYR A 95 -33.38 12.94 0.30
CA TYR A 95 -34.49 13.76 -0.05
C TYR A 95 -34.83 14.75 1.07
N ASN A 96 -34.91 16.03 0.74
CA ASN A 96 -35.36 17.08 1.66
C ASN A 96 -36.80 17.46 1.38
N PRO A 97 -37.77 17.07 2.25
CA PRO A 97 -39.18 17.35 2.03
C PRO A 97 -39.52 18.86 2.01
N GLN A 98 -38.72 19.69 2.69
CA GLN A 98 -38.95 21.13 2.76
C GLN A 98 -38.59 21.85 1.47
N SER A 99 -37.53 21.43 0.79
CA SER A 99 -37.05 22.01 -0.47
C SER A 99 -37.59 21.28 -1.71
N GLY A 100 -38.19 20.11 -1.54
CA GLY A 100 -38.60 19.22 -2.65
C GLY A 100 -37.45 18.65 -3.48
N GLY A 101 -36.18 18.74 -2.98
CA GLY A 101 -34.97 18.37 -3.71
C GLY A 101 -34.15 17.32 -3.00
N PHE A 102 -33.13 16.81 -3.71
CA PHE A 102 -32.13 15.90 -3.15
C PHE A 102 -30.86 16.66 -2.76
N SER A 103 -30.27 16.31 -1.62
CA SER A 103 -28.97 16.77 -1.20
C SER A 103 -28.02 15.58 -1.10
N THR A 104 -26.78 15.75 -1.55
CA THR A 104 -25.75 14.69 -1.49
C THR A 104 -25.07 14.72 -0.13
N ARG A 105 -25.16 13.59 0.60
CA ARG A 105 -24.37 13.33 1.79
C ARG A 105 -23.17 12.48 1.42
N LYS A 106 -21.97 13.08 1.42
CA LYS A 106 -20.71 12.39 1.15
C LYS A 106 -20.38 11.39 2.26
N GLY A 107 -19.95 10.19 1.87
CA GLY A 107 -19.51 9.14 2.78
C GLY A 107 -18.09 9.33 3.29
N PRO A 108 -17.62 8.44 4.18
CA PRO A 108 -16.27 8.49 4.77
C PRO A 108 -15.14 8.28 3.77
N ILE A 109 -15.41 7.80 2.54
CA ILE A 109 -14.42 7.69 1.45
C ILE A 109 -13.83 9.05 1.06
N PHE A 110 -14.52 10.17 1.33
CA PHE A 110 -14.06 11.52 1.07
C PHE A 110 -13.08 12.00 2.15
N ALA A 111 -11.96 11.29 2.23
CA ALA A 111 -10.80 11.61 3.04
C ALA A 111 -9.54 11.29 2.23
N ASN A 112 -8.39 11.81 2.67
CA ASN A 112 -7.11 11.61 1.98
C ASN A 112 -6.46 10.26 2.35
N LEU A 113 -6.45 9.93 3.64
CA LEU A 113 -5.93 8.66 4.14
C LEU A 113 -7.06 7.87 4.79
N ILE A 114 -7.30 6.67 4.28
CA ILE A 114 -8.39 5.81 4.71
C ILE A 114 -7.81 4.51 5.24
N LEU A 115 -8.23 4.13 6.44
CA LEU A 115 -8.07 2.79 6.96
C LEU A 115 -9.38 2.02 6.73
N ALA A 116 -9.37 1.08 5.80
CA ALA A 116 -10.45 0.14 5.54
C ALA A 116 -10.20 -1.13 6.35
N ASP A 117 -10.69 -1.15 7.59
CA ASP A 117 -10.37 -2.18 8.58
C ASP A 117 -11.27 -3.40 8.38
N GLU A 118 -10.65 -4.59 8.27
CA GLU A 118 -11.31 -5.89 8.04
C GLU A 118 -12.17 -5.92 6.76
N ILE A 119 -11.58 -5.50 5.63
CA ILE A 119 -12.30 -5.42 4.34
C ILE A 119 -12.97 -6.74 3.93
N ASN A 120 -12.40 -7.87 4.33
CA ASN A 120 -12.95 -9.20 4.05
C ASN A 120 -14.24 -9.53 4.83
N ARG A 121 -14.68 -8.69 5.78
CA ARG A 121 -15.98 -8.85 6.47
C ARG A 121 -17.14 -8.23 5.71
N ALA A 122 -16.86 -7.34 4.76
CA ALA A 122 -17.92 -6.70 3.99
C ALA A 122 -18.41 -7.55 2.82
N PRO A 123 -19.70 -7.44 2.44
CA PRO A 123 -20.22 -8.06 1.23
C PRO A 123 -19.46 -7.59 -0.03
N ALA A 124 -19.41 -8.44 -1.06
CA ALA A 124 -18.67 -8.16 -2.30
C ALA A 124 -19.04 -6.82 -2.98
N LYS A 125 -20.30 -6.38 -2.87
CA LYS A 125 -20.76 -5.09 -3.42
C LYS A 125 -20.09 -3.90 -2.72
N VAL A 126 -19.87 -3.99 -1.41
CA VAL A 126 -19.21 -2.93 -0.61
C VAL A 126 -17.71 -2.90 -0.91
N GLN A 127 -17.08 -4.08 -0.97
CA GLN A 127 -15.68 -4.21 -1.39
C GLN A 127 -15.48 -3.60 -2.79
N SER A 128 -16.36 -3.92 -3.75
CA SER A 128 -16.29 -3.39 -5.11
C SER A 128 -16.40 -1.87 -5.17
N ALA A 129 -17.28 -1.27 -4.37
CA ALA A 129 -17.42 0.19 -4.30
C ALA A 129 -16.13 0.89 -3.81
N LEU A 130 -15.49 0.34 -2.77
CA LEU A 130 -14.20 0.86 -2.30
C LEU A 130 -13.12 0.71 -3.37
N LEU A 131 -13.00 -0.47 -3.98
CA LEU A 131 -11.96 -0.78 -4.97
C LEU A 131 -12.14 0.00 -6.27
N GLU A 132 -13.37 0.32 -6.66
CA GLU A 132 -13.66 1.22 -7.77
C GLU A 132 -13.21 2.65 -7.45
N ALA A 133 -13.56 3.16 -6.28
CA ALA A 133 -13.13 4.50 -5.84
C ALA A 133 -11.60 4.61 -5.75
N MET A 134 -10.91 3.54 -5.35
CA MET A 134 -9.44 3.48 -5.33
C MET A 134 -8.84 3.60 -6.73
N GLN A 135 -9.42 2.93 -7.70
CA GLN A 135 -8.92 2.89 -9.07
C GLN A 135 -9.25 4.17 -9.84
N GLU A 136 -10.51 4.61 -9.79
CA GLU A 136 -11.01 5.74 -10.57
C GLU A 136 -10.75 7.10 -9.91
N LYS A 137 -10.38 7.11 -8.61
CA LYS A 137 -10.21 8.32 -7.78
C LYS A 137 -11.38 9.28 -7.83
N GLN A 138 -12.54 8.73 -8.04
CA GLN A 138 -13.82 9.43 -8.07
C GLN A 138 -14.94 8.51 -7.62
N VAL A 139 -16.04 9.10 -7.22
CA VAL A 139 -17.25 8.40 -6.75
C VAL A 139 -18.48 9.04 -7.37
N THR A 140 -19.39 8.21 -7.88
CA THR A 140 -20.68 8.67 -8.39
C THR A 140 -21.76 8.43 -7.35
N ILE A 141 -22.51 9.49 -6.98
CA ILE A 141 -23.62 9.45 -6.04
C ILE A 141 -24.85 10.03 -6.75
N GLY A 142 -25.81 9.17 -7.03
CA GLY A 142 -26.93 9.55 -7.89
C GLY A 142 -26.45 9.84 -9.31
N ASP A 143 -26.69 11.06 -9.78
CA ASP A 143 -26.33 11.58 -11.10
C ASP A 143 -25.03 12.42 -11.11
N GLN A 144 -24.35 12.57 -9.96
CA GLN A 144 -23.19 13.43 -9.82
C GLN A 144 -21.93 12.61 -9.52
N THR A 145 -20.84 12.93 -10.22
CA THR A 145 -19.52 12.36 -9.98
C THR A 145 -18.63 13.35 -9.24
N PHE A 146 -18.03 12.88 -8.16
CA PHE A 146 -17.14 13.64 -7.27
C PHE A 146 -15.74 13.08 -7.31
N LYS A 147 -14.74 13.89 -7.61
CA LYS A 147 -13.33 13.52 -7.49
C LYS A 147 -12.91 13.43 -6.03
N LEU A 148 -12.06 12.46 -5.71
CA LEU A 148 -11.42 12.34 -4.40
C LEU A 148 -10.22 13.27 -4.34
N GLU A 149 -9.98 13.86 -3.16
CA GLU A 149 -8.89 14.80 -2.94
C GLU A 149 -7.54 14.08 -2.86
N GLU A 150 -6.51 14.63 -3.52
CA GLU A 150 -5.15 14.11 -3.44
C GLU A 150 -4.32 14.84 -2.35
N PRO A 151 -3.33 14.15 -1.75
CA PRO A 151 -2.98 12.74 -1.95
C PRO A 151 -4.06 11.81 -1.39
N PHE A 152 -4.32 10.69 -2.08
CA PHE A 152 -5.31 9.69 -1.68
C PHE A 152 -4.65 8.33 -1.50
N LEU A 153 -4.77 7.75 -0.29
CA LEU A 153 -4.24 6.44 0.06
C LEU A 153 -5.27 5.64 0.85
N VAL A 154 -5.52 4.42 0.43
CA VAL A 154 -6.27 3.43 1.21
C VAL A 154 -5.29 2.38 1.74
N LEU A 155 -5.29 2.18 3.06
CA LEU A 155 -4.77 1.00 3.72
C LEU A 155 -5.96 0.10 4.05
N ALA A 156 -6.08 -1.03 3.37
CA ALA A 156 -7.05 -2.06 3.72
C ALA A 156 -6.39 -3.11 4.61
N THR A 157 -7.12 -3.62 5.61
CA THR A 157 -6.63 -4.70 6.45
C THR A 157 -7.43 -5.99 6.26
N GLN A 158 -6.75 -7.12 6.37
CA GLN A 158 -7.34 -8.45 6.45
C GLN A 158 -6.84 -9.13 7.71
N ASN A 159 -7.74 -9.81 8.40
CA ASN A 159 -7.39 -10.68 9.52
C ASN A 159 -7.32 -12.13 9.00
N PRO A 160 -6.13 -12.77 8.97
CA PRO A 160 -6.00 -14.11 8.44
C PRO A 160 -6.59 -15.20 9.37
N ILE A 161 -6.82 -14.88 10.64
CA ILE A 161 -7.28 -15.84 11.65
C ILE A 161 -8.80 -16.01 11.62
N GLU A 162 -9.53 -14.94 11.34
CA GLU A 162 -11.00 -14.96 11.29
C GLU A 162 -11.47 -15.46 9.91
N GLN A 163 -11.95 -16.69 9.85
CA GLN A 163 -12.51 -17.30 8.64
C GLN A 163 -14.04 -17.27 8.61
N GLU A 164 -14.70 -17.31 9.77
CA GLU A 164 -16.17 -17.29 9.84
C GLU A 164 -16.72 -15.89 9.51
N GLY A 165 -17.73 -15.84 8.65
CA GLY A 165 -18.39 -14.61 8.25
C GLY A 165 -17.53 -13.68 7.38
N THR A 166 -16.53 -14.23 6.69
CA THR A 166 -15.66 -13.47 5.79
C THR A 166 -15.97 -13.73 4.32
N TYR A 167 -15.77 -12.71 3.49
CA TYR A 167 -15.86 -12.75 2.05
C TYR A 167 -14.46 -12.49 1.48
N PRO A 168 -13.71 -13.52 1.08
CA PRO A 168 -12.36 -13.33 0.55
C PRO A 168 -12.40 -12.43 -0.68
N LEU A 169 -11.41 -11.55 -0.78
CA LEU A 169 -11.24 -10.73 -1.98
C LEU A 169 -10.78 -11.62 -3.13
N PRO A 170 -11.46 -11.61 -4.29
CA PRO A 170 -10.98 -12.27 -5.50
C PRO A 170 -9.59 -11.75 -5.90
N GLU A 171 -8.77 -12.60 -6.52
CA GLU A 171 -7.40 -12.26 -6.95
C GLU A 171 -7.34 -10.98 -7.81
N ALA A 172 -8.29 -10.82 -8.76
CA ALA A 172 -8.39 -9.63 -9.59
C ALA A 172 -8.65 -8.33 -8.80
N GLN A 173 -9.23 -8.45 -7.61
CA GLN A 173 -9.46 -7.32 -6.71
C GLN A 173 -8.24 -7.04 -5.83
N VAL A 174 -7.57 -8.09 -5.37
CA VAL A 174 -6.32 -7.97 -4.59
C VAL A 174 -5.20 -7.37 -5.45
N ASP A 175 -5.15 -7.67 -6.75
CA ASP A 175 -4.18 -7.10 -7.72
C ASP A 175 -4.26 -5.56 -7.85
N ARG A 176 -5.36 -4.92 -7.39
CA ARG A 176 -5.50 -3.45 -7.37
C ARG A 176 -4.65 -2.78 -6.29
N PHE A 177 -4.26 -3.52 -5.24
CA PHE A 177 -3.33 -3.00 -4.25
C PHE A 177 -1.91 -3.04 -4.79
N MET A 178 -1.16 -1.95 -4.62
CA MET A 178 0.25 -1.89 -5.03
C MET A 178 1.11 -2.81 -4.19
N LEU A 179 0.93 -2.77 -2.87
CA LEU A 179 1.70 -3.53 -1.90
C LEU A 179 0.77 -4.39 -1.03
N LYS A 180 1.18 -5.61 -0.75
CA LYS A 180 0.63 -6.43 0.34
C LYS A 180 1.70 -6.64 1.39
N LEU A 181 1.43 -6.21 2.62
CA LEU A 181 2.35 -6.29 3.73
C LEU A 181 1.90 -7.36 4.71
N LYS A 182 2.84 -8.13 5.21
CA LYS A 182 2.64 -9.01 6.36
C LYS A 182 3.37 -8.40 7.55
N ILE A 183 2.65 -8.13 8.64
CA ILE A 183 3.24 -7.61 9.87
C ILE A 183 3.07 -8.59 10.99
N GLY A 184 4.14 -8.78 11.73
CA GLY A 184 4.21 -9.60 12.93
C GLY A 184 4.22 -8.77 14.20
N TYR A 185 4.32 -9.47 15.32
CA TYR A 185 4.48 -8.85 16.62
C TYR A 185 5.83 -8.10 16.70
N PRO A 186 5.89 -7.01 17.49
CA PRO A 186 7.13 -6.32 17.75
C PRO A 186 8.11 -7.22 18.51
N ALA A 187 9.39 -6.92 18.42
CA ALA A 187 10.40 -7.61 19.22
C ALA A 187 10.22 -7.29 20.71
N ARG A 188 10.68 -8.18 21.60
CA ARG A 188 10.56 -8.00 23.06
C ARG A 188 11.04 -6.64 23.57
N GLY A 189 12.11 -6.10 23.00
CA GLY A 189 12.65 -4.78 23.36
C GLY A 189 11.73 -3.63 22.92
N GLU A 190 11.08 -3.80 21.79
CA GLU A 190 10.10 -2.84 21.25
C GLU A 190 8.80 -2.86 22.05
N GLU A 191 8.31 -4.06 22.47
CA GLU A 191 7.18 -4.17 23.36
C GLU A 191 7.42 -3.46 24.70
N ARG A 192 8.63 -3.56 25.25
CA ARG A 192 9.01 -2.83 26.46
C ARG A 192 8.93 -1.31 26.25
N GLN A 193 9.40 -0.82 25.12
CA GLN A 193 9.30 0.61 24.78
C GLN A 193 7.84 1.04 24.59
N ILE A 194 7.01 0.20 23.95
CA ILE A 194 5.57 0.44 23.79
C ILE A 194 4.90 0.54 25.17
N LEU A 195 5.21 -0.37 26.07
CA LEU A 195 4.70 -0.35 27.44
C LEU A 195 5.06 0.98 28.16
N ASP A 196 6.34 1.37 28.11
CA ASP A 196 6.81 2.58 28.79
C ASP A 196 6.18 3.85 28.18
N LEU A 197 5.88 3.85 26.87
CA LEU A 197 5.28 4.95 26.16
C LEU A 197 3.77 5.06 26.32
N MET A 198 3.06 3.91 26.26
CA MET A 198 1.59 3.84 26.12
C MET A 198 0.84 3.45 27.39
N ALA A 199 1.49 2.87 28.40
CA ALA A 199 0.83 2.49 29.65
C ALA A 199 0.50 3.69 30.54
N ARG A 200 -0.35 4.58 30.02
CA ARG A 200 -0.78 5.83 30.67
C ARG A 200 -2.28 6.02 30.50
N THR A 201 -2.91 6.59 31.49
CA THR A 201 -4.34 6.93 31.45
C THR A 201 -4.62 8.24 30.71
N SER A 202 -3.60 9.08 30.53
CA SER A 202 -3.68 10.37 29.83
C SER A 202 -2.30 10.75 29.25
N GLY A 203 -2.29 11.67 28.28
CA GLY A 203 -1.04 12.19 27.72
C GLY A 203 -0.34 11.20 26.79
N THR A 204 -1.10 10.37 26.05
CA THR A 204 -0.51 9.55 24.99
C THR A 204 0.15 10.41 23.94
N PRO A 205 1.36 10.05 23.46
CA PRO A 205 2.07 10.85 22.48
C PRO A 205 1.27 10.94 21.16
N THR A 206 1.31 12.13 20.60
CA THR A 206 0.68 12.43 19.31
C THR A 206 1.72 13.01 18.36
N THR A 207 1.51 12.83 17.07
CA THR A 207 2.35 13.43 16.04
C THR A 207 1.90 14.85 15.72
N SER A 208 2.84 15.70 15.32
CA SER A 208 2.60 17.05 14.81
C SER A 208 2.75 17.10 13.29
N ALA A 209 2.13 18.08 12.65
CA ALA A 209 2.23 18.31 11.23
C ALA A 209 3.62 18.84 10.87
N VAL A 210 4.36 18.10 10.04
CA VAL A 210 5.73 18.41 9.61
C VAL A 210 5.89 18.43 8.08
N VAL A 211 4.86 18.03 7.33
CA VAL A 211 4.85 17.96 5.87
C VAL A 211 3.60 18.63 5.33
N ASP A 212 3.73 19.44 4.28
CA ASP A 212 2.59 19.95 3.53
C ASP A 212 2.12 18.90 2.50
N PRO A 213 0.81 18.69 2.30
CA PRO A 213 0.30 17.79 1.26
C PRO A 213 0.86 18.08 -0.14
N LYS A 214 1.16 19.35 -0.43
CA LYS A 214 1.78 19.76 -1.69
C LYS A 214 3.19 19.20 -1.90
N ASP A 215 3.94 18.96 -0.80
CA ASP A 215 5.27 18.37 -0.90
C ASP A 215 5.20 16.92 -1.36
N ILE A 216 4.14 16.19 -0.97
CA ILE A 216 3.88 14.84 -1.48
C ILE A 216 3.60 14.86 -2.99
N LEU A 217 2.80 15.81 -3.47
CA LEU A 217 2.48 15.93 -4.90
C LEU A 217 3.71 16.31 -5.72
N LYS A 218 4.52 17.28 -5.23
CA LYS A 218 5.81 17.63 -5.87
C LYS A 218 6.78 16.44 -5.88
N ALA A 219 6.85 15.68 -4.78
CA ALA A 219 7.69 14.49 -4.73
C ALA A 219 7.29 13.43 -5.78
N ARG A 220 5.97 13.26 -6.04
CA ARG A 220 5.48 12.37 -7.11
C ARG A 220 5.98 12.79 -8.50
N GLU A 221 6.02 14.09 -8.78
CA GLU A 221 6.56 14.61 -10.05
C GLU A 221 8.04 14.25 -10.18
N VAL A 222 8.84 14.51 -9.16
CA VAL A 222 10.28 14.16 -9.15
C VAL A 222 10.49 12.63 -9.23
N ILE A 223 9.65 11.83 -8.58
CA ILE A 223 9.71 10.36 -8.65
C ILE A 223 9.47 9.87 -10.08
N ASN A 224 8.60 10.52 -10.86
CA ASN A 224 8.39 10.14 -12.26
C ASN A 224 9.68 10.26 -13.08
N ASP A 225 10.52 11.24 -12.78
CA ASP A 225 11.78 11.51 -13.47
C ASP A 225 12.95 10.63 -13.02
N ILE A 226 12.81 9.87 -11.93
CA ILE A 226 13.85 8.96 -11.44
C ILE A 226 14.20 7.95 -12.54
N TYR A 227 15.49 7.87 -12.83
CA TYR A 227 16.04 7.05 -13.90
C TYR A 227 15.99 5.56 -13.55
N ILE A 228 15.55 4.76 -14.51
CA ILE A 228 15.68 3.29 -14.47
C ILE A 228 16.47 2.88 -15.71
N ASP A 229 17.63 2.23 -15.50
CA ASP A 229 18.42 1.67 -16.58
C ASP A 229 17.67 0.57 -17.32
N ASP A 230 17.88 0.43 -18.64
CA ASP A 230 17.17 -0.55 -19.45
C ASP A 230 17.39 -1.99 -18.95
N LYS A 231 18.61 -2.31 -18.47
CA LYS A 231 18.87 -3.62 -17.86
C LYS A 231 18.04 -3.88 -16.59
N VAL A 232 17.79 -2.81 -15.80
CA VAL A 232 16.92 -2.92 -14.61
C VAL A 232 15.45 -3.04 -15.02
N LYS A 233 15.03 -2.39 -16.11
CA LYS A 233 13.69 -2.59 -16.67
C LYS A 233 13.48 -4.01 -17.15
N GLU A 234 14.44 -4.57 -17.91
CA GLU A 234 14.41 -5.98 -18.33
C GLU A 234 14.36 -6.91 -17.12
N TYR A 235 15.19 -6.67 -16.10
CA TYR A 235 15.14 -7.45 -14.87
C TYR A 235 13.77 -7.41 -14.17
N ILE A 236 13.09 -6.26 -14.13
CA ILE A 236 11.72 -6.15 -13.59
C ILE A 236 10.74 -6.97 -14.45
N VAL A 237 10.86 -6.92 -15.76
CA VAL A 237 10.01 -7.71 -16.69
C VAL A 237 10.27 -9.19 -16.50
N ASP A 238 11.53 -9.60 -16.45
CA ASP A 238 11.93 -10.99 -16.25
C ASP A 238 11.41 -11.57 -14.93
N LEU A 239 11.51 -10.80 -13.84
CA LEU A 239 10.93 -11.20 -12.55
C LEU A 239 9.44 -11.52 -12.64
N VAL A 240 8.68 -10.70 -13.35
CA VAL A 240 7.23 -10.90 -13.50
C VAL A 240 6.95 -12.03 -14.49
N CYS A 241 7.66 -12.13 -15.61
CA CYS A 241 7.52 -13.21 -16.58
C CYS A 241 7.90 -14.57 -15.98
N ALA A 242 8.93 -14.63 -15.15
CA ALA A 242 9.34 -15.85 -14.44
C ALA A 242 8.24 -16.40 -13.51
N THR A 243 7.31 -15.56 -13.04
CA THR A 243 6.14 -16.06 -12.29
C THR A 243 5.10 -16.76 -13.18
N ARG A 244 5.11 -16.52 -14.50
CA ARG A 244 4.17 -17.12 -15.47
C ARG A 244 4.78 -18.31 -16.21
N GLU A 245 6.02 -18.15 -16.62
CA GLU A 245 6.75 -19.09 -17.48
C GLU A 245 8.15 -19.36 -16.90
N PRO A 246 8.25 -19.91 -15.66
CA PRO A 246 9.54 -20.11 -14.97
C PRO A 246 10.49 -21.03 -15.73
N GLU A 247 9.95 -21.92 -16.56
CA GLU A 247 10.73 -22.84 -17.40
C GLU A 247 11.64 -22.11 -18.40
N GLN A 248 11.20 -20.98 -18.96
CA GLN A 248 12.02 -20.15 -19.86
C GLN A 248 13.26 -19.58 -19.15
N TYR A 249 13.17 -19.41 -17.86
CA TYR A 249 14.27 -18.95 -16.99
C TYR A 249 15.00 -20.09 -16.30
N LYS A 250 14.67 -21.36 -16.62
CA LYS A 250 15.23 -22.57 -15.99
C LYS A 250 14.97 -22.68 -14.48
N ILE A 251 13.91 -22.04 -13.99
CA ILE A 251 13.51 -22.05 -12.58
C ILE A 251 12.48 -23.15 -12.36
N GLN A 252 12.75 -24.06 -11.43
CA GLN A 252 11.90 -25.23 -11.19
C GLN A 252 10.82 -24.91 -10.14
N VAL A 253 9.79 -24.16 -10.52
CA VAL A 253 8.65 -23.80 -9.67
C VAL A 253 7.30 -23.91 -10.41
N LYS A 254 7.29 -24.41 -11.65
CA LYS A 254 6.09 -24.42 -12.50
C LYS A 254 4.91 -25.14 -11.88
N ASP A 255 5.16 -26.30 -11.29
CA ASP A 255 4.12 -27.16 -10.70
C ASP A 255 3.49 -26.52 -9.43
N PHE A 256 4.13 -25.50 -8.87
CA PHE A 256 3.69 -24.82 -7.66
C PHE A 256 2.95 -23.50 -7.94
N ILE A 257 2.92 -23.04 -9.20
CA ILE A 257 2.27 -21.77 -9.58
C ILE A 257 1.00 -22.07 -10.36
N GLN A 258 -0.14 -21.71 -9.76
CA GLN A 258 -1.45 -21.78 -10.43
C GLN A 258 -1.67 -20.55 -11.32
N LEU A 259 -1.34 -19.37 -10.83
CA LEU A 259 -1.46 -18.09 -11.54
C LEU A 259 -0.25 -17.20 -11.26
N GLY A 260 0.42 -16.74 -12.31
CA GLY A 260 1.51 -15.77 -12.22
C GLY A 260 1.01 -14.33 -12.21
N ALA A 261 1.91 -13.42 -11.87
CA ALA A 261 1.60 -12.00 -11.69
C ALA A 261 1.20 -11.31 -13.01
N SER A 262 0.26 -10.38 -12.95
CA SER A 262 -0.23 -9.57 -14.08
C SER A 262 0.79 -8.49 -14.51
N PRO A 263 0.63 -7.83 -15.69
CA PRO A 263 1.44 -6.68 -16.07
C PRO A 263 1.38 -5.50 -15.09
N ARG A 264 0.33 -5.42 -14.24
CA ARG A 264 0.30 -4.46 -13.13
C ARG A 264 1.46 -4.64 -12.16
N ALA A 265 1.93 -5.87 -11.96
CA ALA A 265 3.09 -6.14 -11.14
C ALA A 265 4.35 -5.43 -11.68
N THR A 266 4.59 -5.49 -13.00
CA THR A 266 5.71 -4.81 -13.65
C THR A 266 5.67 -3.30 -13.41
N ILE A 267 4.49 -2.69 -13.59
CA ILE A 267 4.28 -1.26 -13.35
C ILE A 267 4.50 -0.91 -11.88
N ASN A 268 3.91 -1.69 -10.99
CA ASN A 268 4.00 -1.45 -9.55
C ASN A 268 5.41 -1.67 -8.99
N LEU A 269 6.16 -2.65 -9.51
CA LEU A 269 7.58 -2.83 -9.18
C LEU A 269 8.40 -1.60 -9.56
N ALA A 270 8.22 -1.08 -10.78
CA ALA A 270 8.93 0.09 -11.25
C ALA A 270 8.59 1.34 -10.41
N LEU A 271 7.29 1.60 -10.15
CA LEU A 271 6.84 2.75 -9.37
C LEU A 271 7.30 2.67 -7.91
N ALA A 272 7.14 1.51 -7.27
CA ALA A 272 7.57 1.31 -5.89
C ALA A 272 9.09 1.36 -5.74
N ALA A 273 9.87 0.85 -6.72
CA ALA A 273 11.33 0.96 -6.73
C ALA A 273 11.80 2.42 -6.88
N LYS A 274 11.15 3.22 -7.74
CA LYS A 274 11.39 4.66 -7.84
C LYS A 274 11.11 5.37 -6.52
N ALA A 275 9.98 5.10 -5.89
CA ALA A 275 9.64 5.70 -4.60
C ALA A 275 10.60 5.25 -3.49
N TYR A 276 11.07 4.01 -3.53
CA TYR A 276 12.10 3.53 -2.60
C TYR A 276 13.45 4.23 -2.82
N ALA A 277 13.91 4.36 -4.09
CA ALA A 277 15.12 5.10 -4.42
C ALA A 277 15.04 6.57 -3.98
N PHE A 278 13.87 7.22 -4.16
CA PHE A 278 13.59 8.56 -3.65
C PHE A 278 13.77 8.66 -2.14
N LEU A 279 13.24 7.72 -1.35
CA LEU A 279 13.42 7.68 0.11
C LEU A 279 14.88 7.50 0.52
N LYS A 280 15.69 6.87 -0.33
CA LYS A 280 17.15 6.72 -0.13
C LYS A 280 17.95 7.92 -0.67
N GLY A 281 17.27 8.97 -1.17
CA GLY A 281 17.90 10.19 -1.68
C GLY A 281 18.62 10.00 -3.02
N ARG A 282 18.21 9.03 -3.85
CA ARG A 282 18.84 8.68 -5.13
C ARG A 282 17.91 8.94 -6.31
N GLY A 283 18.45 9.54 -7.37
CA GLY A 283 17.75 9.81 -8.64
C GLY A 283 17.78 8.63 -9.62
N TYR A 284 18.14 7.43 -9.20
CA TYR A 284 18.15 6.22 -10.01
C TYR A 284 17.81 4.98 -9.20
N VAL A 285 17.24 3.99 -9.89
CA VAL A 285 16.86 2.69 -9.32
C VAL A 285 17.99 1.69 -9.52
N THR A 286 18.23 0.87 -8.49
CA THR A 286 19.15 -0.27 -8.53
C THR A 286 18.37 -1.59 -8.50
N PRO A 287 18.96 -2.72 -8.95
CA PRO A 287 18.34 -4.05 -8.79
C PRO A 287 18.00 -4.37 -7.33
N GLN A 288 18.83 -3.90 -6.38
CA GLN A 288 18.59 -4.09 -4.96
C GLN A 288 17.31 -3.38 -4.46
N ASP A 289 16.96 -2.23 -5.05
CA ASP A 289 15.71 -1.54 -4.73
C ASP A 289 14.51 -2.40 -5.15
N VAL A 290 14.59 -2.98 -6.35
CA VAL A 290 13.55 -3.90 -6.85
C VAL A 290 13.40 -5.10 -5.93
N LYS A 291 14.49 -5.73 -5.50
CA LYS A 291 14.46 -6.86 -4.54
C LYS A 291 13.87 -6.44 -3.19
N SER A 292 14.22 -5.25 -2.70
CA SER A 292 13.78 -4.78 -1.37
C SER A 292 12.27 -4.57 -1.25
N ILE A 293 11.58 -4.26 -2.37
CA ILE A 293 10.13 -4.05 -2.39
C ILE A 293 9.38 -5.16 -3.12
N GLY A 294 10.11 -6.03 -3.83
CA GLY A 294 9.54 -6.98 -4.76
C GLY A 294 8.62 -8.01 -4.11
N MET A 295 8.97 -8.49 -2.91
CA MET A 295 8.12 -9.42 -2.16
C MET A 295 6.76 -8.77 -1.84
N ASP A 296 6.74 -7.49 -1.45
CA ASP A 296 5.53 -6.77 -1.09
C ASP A 296 4.62 -6.51 -2.31
N VAL A 297 5.23 -6.41 -3.49
CA VAL A 297 4.48 -6.25 -4.76
C VAL A 297 3.96 -7.60 -5.29
N LEU A 298 4.72 -8.69 -5.12
CA LEU A 298 4.45 -9.96 -5.80
C LEU A 298 3.64 -10.96 -4.97
N ARG A 299 3.76 -10.96 -3.61
CA ARG A 299 3.19 -12.02 -2.76
C ARG A 299 1.69 -12.25 -2.91
N HIS A 300 0.94 -11.25 -3.33
CA HIS A 300 -0.51 -11.32 -3.53
C HIS A 300 -0.91 -11.47 -5.00
N ARG A 301 0.07 -11.63 -5.89
CA ARG A 301 -0.11 -11.74 -7.34
C ARG A 301 0.30 -13.09 -7.90
N VAL A 302 0.92 -13.93 -7.05
CA VAL A 302 1.29 -15.30 -7.39
C VAL A 302 0.41 -16.22 -6.57
N ALA A 303 -0.54 -16.87 -7.25
CA ALA A 303 -1.37 -17.91 -6.63
C ALA A 303 -0.66 -19.26 -6.76
N ILE A 304 -0.69 -20.03 -5.69
CA ILE A 304 -0.05 -21.34 -5.60
C ILE A 304 -1.04 -22.47 -5.85
N THR A 305 -0.54 -23.63 -6.28
CA THR A 305 -1.35 -24.84 -6.49
C THR A 305 -1.65 -25.55 -5.16
N TYR A 306 -2.62 -26.45 -5.14
CA TYR A 306 -2.91 -27.30 -3.98
C TYR A 306 -1.73 -28.21 -3.63
N GLU A 307 -0.95 -28.64 -4.63
CA GLU A 307 0.26 -29.41 -4.42
C GLU A 307 1.33 -28.60 -3.67
N ALA A 308 1.45 -27.31 -3.97
CA ALA A 308 2.34 -26.42 -3.24
C ALA A 308 1.90 -26.25 -1.79
N GLU A 309 0.59 -26.07 -1.53
CA GLU A 309 0.04 -25.99 -0.18
C GLU A 309 0.27 -27.28 0.60
N ALA A 310 0.09 -28.46 -0.03
CA ALA A 310 0.31 -29.75 0.59
C ALA A 310 1.79 -30.00 0.96
N GLU A 311 2.73 -29.30 0.30
CA GLU A 311 4.15 -29.31 0.60
C GLU A 311 4.59 -28.12 1.50
N ASP A 312 3.67 -27.44 2.17
CA ASP A 312 3.91 -26.26 3.02
C ASP A 312 4.67 -25.12 2.29
N LYS A 313 4.55 -25.04 0.96
CA LYS A 313 5.13 -23.96 0.16
C LYS A 313 4.19 -22.77 0.13
N THR A 314 4.72 -21.59 0.32
CA THR A 314 3.99 -20.34 0.23
C THR A 314 4.38 -19.57 -1.02
N SER A 315 3.55 -18.60 -1.43
CA SER A 315 3.90 -17.69 -2.53
C SER A 315 5.24 -17.00 -2.30
N GLU A 316 5.56 -16.65 -1.04
CA GLU A 316 6.82 -16.02 -0.68
C GLU A 316 8.03 -16.93 -0.92
N ILE A 317 7.93 -18.23 -0.62
CA ILE A 317 9.01 -19.20 -0.88
C ILE A 317 9.28 -19.31 -2.38
N ILE A 318 8.21 -19.36 -3.19
CA ILE A 318 8.32 -19.46 -4.65
C ILE A 318 8.93 -18.18 -5.23
N ILE A 319 8.44 -17.02 -4.79
CA ILE A 319 8.96 -15.71 -5.23
C ILE A 319 10.42 -15.55 -4.81
N GLN A 320 10.78 -15.96 -3.58
CA GLN A 320 12.17 -15.91 -3.12
C GLN A 320 13.07 -16.75 -4.01
N LYS A 321 12.65 -17.95 -4.40
CA LYS A 321 13.43 -18.79 -5.33
C LYS A 321 13.61 -18.11 -6.68
N ILE A 322 12.60 -17.41 -7.21
CA ILE A 322 12.73 -16.62 -8.44
C ILE A 322 13.78 -15.49 -8.26
N PHE A 323 13.76 -14.78 -7.13
CA PHE A 323 14.76 -13.73 -6.85
C PHE A 323 16.19 -14.27 -6.72
N ASP A 324 16.35 -15.50 -6.24
CA ASP A 324 17.66 -16.11 -6.00
C ASP A 324 18.26 -16.70 -7.29
N GLU A 325 17.41 -17.26 -8.17
CA GLU A 325 17.87 -17.94 -9.38
C GLU A 325 17.93 -17.01 -10.61
N LEU A 326 17.14 -15.91 -10.63
CA LEU A 326 17.17 -14.98 -11.76
C LEU A 326 18.44 -14.11 -11.74
N PRO A 327 19.19 -14.05 -12.86
CA PRO A 327 20.41 -13.23 -12.94
C PRO A 327 20.13 -11.75 -12.68
N VAL A 328 20.96 -11.15 -11.85
CA VAL A 328 20.90 -9.70 -11.53
C VAL A 328 21.80 -8.94 -12.50
N PRO A 329 21.34 -7.88 -13.17
CA PRO A 329 22.13 -7.12 -14.11
C PRO A 329 23.27 -6.31 -13.48
#